data_e35f03070995f1f04526a20568d14946
#
_entry.id   e35f03070995f1f04526a20568d14946
#
_cell.length_a   1.000
_cell.length_b   1.000
_cell.length_c   1.000
_cell.angle_alpha   90.00
_cell.angle_beta   90.00
_cell.angle_gamma   90.00
#
_symmetry.space_group_name_H-M   'P 1'
#
loop_
_entity.id
_entity.type
_entity.pdbx_description
1 polymer ?
#
loop_
_entity_poly.entity_id
_entity_poly.type
_entity_poly.pdbx_seq_one_letter_code
_entity_poly.pdbx_strand_id
1 'polypeptide(L)'
;DKPCPYFIRSKTLLKDWHKQASLPQNMKVKIGRWDIPGRPIVILVDFKSLYPYKNDLYGEMWNRYGVNSLPAYGDYDESCIFSYASAVVIESFYKFIQGEKFKVVAHFDEWTTGMGLLHVKYTLPQIATLFTTHATSIGRSIAGNGKPLYDYLAGYNGDQMAEELNMVSKHSLEKSAAHEADCFTTVSDITAKECSQLLERTPD
;
A
#
# COMPACT_ATOMS: atom_id res chain seq x y z
N ASP A 1 23.21 -0.78 -7.97
CA ASP A 1 22.53 0.09 -6.99
C ASP A 1 23.33 1.39 -6.82
N LYS A 2 22.94 2.43 -7.53
CA LYS A 2 23.50 3.77 -7.30
C LYS A 2 22.97 4.27 -5.95
N PRO A 3 23.82 4.82 -5.05
CA PRO A 3 23.35 5.39 -3.80
C PRO A 3 22.40 6.57 -4.12
N CYS A 4 21.21 6.60 -3.45
CA CYS A 4 20.30 7.72 -3.58
C CYS A 4 20.94 8.97 -2.95
N PRO A 5 21.17 10.06 -3.70
CA PRO A 5 21.91 11.23 -3.22
C PRO A 5 21.17 11.96 -2.08
N TYR A 6 19.86 11.78 -1.98
CA TYR A 6 19.03 12.42 -0.96
C TYR A 6 18.86 11.57 0.31
N PHE A 7 19.39 10.35 0.37
CA PHE A 7 19.32 9.48 1.55
C PHE A 7 20.57 9.60 2.42
N ILE A 8 20.42 10.20 3.60
CA ILE A 8 21.49 10.31 4.59
C ILE A 8 21.33 9.19 5.62
N ARG A 9 22.17 8.16 5.51
CA ARG A 9 22.16 7.02 6.45
C ARG A 9 22.54 7.47 7.86
N SER A 10 21.82 6.96 8.88
CA SER A 10 22.13 7.14 10.30
C SER A 10 22.46 5.80 10.96
N LYS A 11 23.50 5.80 11.81
CA LYS A 11 23.85 4.65 12.64
C LYS A 11 23.22 4.72 14.04
N THR A 12 22.67 5.87 14.43
CA THR A 12 22.15 6.13 15.77
C THR A 12 20.63 6.24 15.81
N LEU A 13 20.01 6.65 14.71
CA LEU A 13 18.56 6.79 14.62
C LEU A 13 17.89 5.43 14.75
N LEU A 14 16.87 5.31 15.58
CA LEU A 14 16.13 4.07 15.88
C LEU A 14 17.03 2.87 16.24
N LYS A 15 18.22 3.13 16.81
CA LYS A 15 19.24 2.12 17.08
C LYS A 15 18.72 0.98 17.97
N ASP A 16 17.95 1.31 19.01
CA ASP A 16 17.46 0.32 19.97
C ASP A 16 16.38 -0.58 19.35
N TRP A 17 15.47 0.00 18.59
CA TRP A 17 14.55 -0.81 17.77
C TRP A 17 15.30 -1.71 16.79
N HIS A 18 16.24 -1.16 16.02
CA HIS A 18 16.98 -1.91 15.01
C HIS A 18 17.77 -3.09 15.57
N LYS A 19 18.27 -2.97 16.82
CA LYS A 19 18.95 -4.08 17.50
C LYS A 19 18.01 -5.20 17.94
N GLN A 20 16.76 -4.85 18.28
CA GLN A 20 15.77 -5.79 18.81
C GLN A 20 14.85 -6.33 17.71
N ALA A 21 14.78 -5.65 16.56
CA ALA A 21 13.91 -6.00 15.46
C ALA A 21 14.28 -7.38 14.90
N SER A 22 13.35 -8.33 15.03
CA SER A 22 13.40 -9.62 14.36
C SER A 22 12.51 -9.53 13.13
N LEU A 23 13.12 -9.22 11.98
CA LEU A 23 12.39 -9.17 10.71
C LEU A 23 12.41 -10.54 10.03
N PRO A 24 11.28 -11.00 9.47
CA PRO A 24 11.17 -12.33 8.88
C PRO A 24 12.09 -12.49 7.66
N GLN A 25 12.44 -13.73 7.36
CA GLN A 25 13.15 -14.12 6.13
C GLN A 25 14.44 -13.35 5.86
N ASN A 26 15.13 -12.93 6.92
CA ASN A 26 16.37 -12.14 6.82
C ASN A 26 16.20 -10.80 6.08
N MET A 27 15.01 -10.22 6.08
CA MET A 27 14.80 -8.86 5.59
C MET A 27 15.79 -7.88 6.20
N LYS A 28 16.28 -6.96 5.38
CA LYS A 28 17.22 -5.93 5.83
C LYS A 28 16.63 -4.55 5.67
N VAL A 29 17.00 -3.65 6.59
CA VAL A 29 16.60 -2.25 6.52
C VAL A 29 17.80 -1.33 6.61
N LYS A 30 17.70 -0.15 5.96
CA LYS A 30 18.64 0.95 6.12
C LYS A 30 17.87 2.14 6.68
N ILE A 31 18.33 2.70 7.78
CA ILE A 31 17.66 3.79 8.49
C ILE A 31 18.43 5.09 8.25
N GLY A 32 17.72 6.16 7.99
CA GLY A 32 18.29 7.48 7.74
C GLY A 32 17.25 8.58 7.69
N ARG A 33 17.57 9.65 6.99
CA ARG A 33 16.67 10.75 6.70
C ARG A 33 16.76 11.13 5.23
N TRP A 34 15.65 11.62 4.67
CA TRP A 34 15.72 12.34 3.41
C TRP A 34 16.34 13.73 3.60
N ASP A 35 17.21 14.11 2.70
CA ASP A 35 17.79 15.47 2.64
C ASP A 35 16.88 16.43 1.85
N ILE A 36 15.70 16.62 2.40
CA ILE A 36 14.63 17.50 1.89
C ILE A 36 14.07 18.30 3.07
N PRO A 37 13.28 19.36 2.84
CA PRO A 37 12.61 20.10 3.91
C PRO A 37 11.88 19.17 4.89
N GLY A 38 12.02 19.43 6.19
CA GLY A 38 11.48 18.58 7.25
C GLY A 38 12.33 17.36 7.61
N ARG A 39 13.31 16.98 6.79
CA ARG A 39 14.24 15.85 7.03
C ARG A 39 13.58 14.61 7.63
N PRO A 40 12.51 14.07 7.00
CA PRO A 40 11.76 12.96 7.57
C PRO A 40 12.64 11.73 7.78
N ILE A 41 12.30 10.95 8.81
CA ILE A 41 12.91 9.65 9.04
C ILE A 41 12.49 8.71 7.92
N VAL A 42 13.45 7.94 7.42
CA VAL A 42 13.25 6.99 6.32
C VAL A 42 13.81 5.63 6.72
N ILE A 43 13.03 4.61 6.48
CA ILE A 43 13.44 3.21 6.59
C ILE A 43 13.34 2.61 5.18
N LEU A 44 14.49 2.37 4.54
CA LEU A 44 14.54 1.65 3.27
C LEU A 44 14.52 0.16 3.56
N VAL A 45 13.62 -0.56 2.89
CA VAL A 45 13.38 -1.99 3.10
C VAL A 45 13.91 -2.79 1.92
N ASP A 46 14.77 -3.77 2.18
CA ASP A 46 15.14 -4.80 1.21
C ASP A 46 14.17 -5.98 1.37
N PHE A 47 13.25 -6.10 0.43
CA PHE A 47 12.15 -7.06 0.46
C PHE A 47 12.37 -8.30 -0.44
N LYS A 48 13.51 -8.40 -1.11
CA LYS A 48 13.79 -9.46 -2.09
C LYS A 48 13.68 -10.87 -1.51
N SER A 49 14.01 -11.04 -0.25
CA SER A 49 13.93 -12.32 0.45
C SER A 49 12.50 -12.84 0.66
N LEU A 50 11.49 -11.99 0.44
CA LEU A 50 10.08 -12.36 0.59
C LEU A 50 9.44 -12.91 -0.69
N TYR A 51 10.06 -12.74 -1.87
CA TYR A 51 9.48 -13.23 -3.12
C TYR A 51 9.11 -14.73 -3.13
N PRO A 52 9.87 -15.64 -2.51
CA PRO A 52 9.49 -17.06 -2.44
C PRO A 52 8.15 -17.32 -1.71
N TYR A 53 7.71 -16.40 -0.87
CA TYR A 53 6.48 -16.51 -0.06
C TYR A 53 5.29 -15.77 -0.68
N LYS A 54 5.46 -15.24 -1.86
CA LYS A 54 4.46 -14.43 -2.58
C LYS A 54 3.11 -15.15 -2.72
N ASN A 55 3.13 -16.41 -3.11
CA ASN A 55 1.89 -17.15 -3.35
C ASN A 55 1.11 -17.41 -2.07
N ASP A 56 1.79 -17.63 -0.96
CA ASP A 56 1.14 -17.80 0.35
C ASP A 56 0.46 -16.49 0.76
N LEU A 57 1.16 -15.35 0.60
CA LEU A 57 0.59 -14.04 0.83
C LEU A 57 -0.66 -13.78 -0.03
N TYR A 58 -0.60 -14.10 -1.33
CA TYR A 58 -1.73 -13.90 -2.23
C TYR A 58 -2.92 -14.79 -1.87
N GLY A 59 -2.67 -16.03 -1.46
CA GLY A 59 -3.70 -16.92 -0.95
C GLY A 59 -4.38 -16.39 0.31
N GLU A 60 -3.61 -15.83 1.25
CA GLU A 60 -4.17 -15.18 2.44
C GLU A 60 -5.04 -13.97 2.09
N MET A 61 -4.58 -13.11 1.18
CA MET A 61 -5.32 -11.92 0.76
C MET A 61 -6.59 -12.26 -0.01
N TRP A 62 -6.56 -13.31 -0.82
CA TRP A 62 -7.77 -13.85 -1.44
C TRP A 62 -8.77 -14.33 -0.39
N ASN A 63 -8.34 -15.16 0.55
CA ASN A 63 -9.22 -15.76 1.57
C ASN A 63 -9.84 -14.71 2.51
N ARG A 64 -9.12 -13.63 2.81
CA ARG A 64 -9.58 -12.59 3.76
C ARG A 64 -10.34 -11.46 3.10
N TYR A 65 -9.91 -11.05 1.93
CA TYR A 65 -10.36 -9.78 1.31
C TYR A 65 -10.83 -9.93 -0.14
N GLY A 66 -10.75 -11.13 -0.72
CA GLY A 66 -11.13 -11.35 -2.12
C GLY A 66 -10.18 -10.71 -3.14
N VAL A 67 -8.95 -10.35 -2.74
CA VAL A 67 -7.96 -9.76 -3.65
C VAL A 67 -7.48 -10.81 -4.65
N ASN A 68 -7.83 -10.63 -5.93
CA ASN A 68 -7.51 -11.57 -6.98
C ASN A 68 -6.15 -11.27 -7.63
N SER A 69 -5.10 -11.90 -7.13
CA SER A 69 -3.73 -11.74 -7.63
C SER A 69 -3.36 -12.72 -8.75
N LEU A 70 -4.24 -13.64 -9.16
CA LEU A 70 -3.93 -14.66 -10.17
C LEU A 70 -3.61 -14.09 -11.56
N PRO A 71 -4.37 -13.11 -12.10
CA PRO A 71 -4.08 -12.53 -13.39
C PRO A 71 -3.07 -11.38 -13.32
N ALA A 72 -2.28 -11.28 -12.25
CA ALA A 72 -1.34 -10.18 -12.04
C ALA A 72 -0.21 -10.16 -13.08
N TYR A 73 0.21 -8.96 -13.45
CA TYR A 73 1.32 -8.72 -14.38
C TYR A 73 2.04 -7.40 -14.08
N GLY A 74 3.16 -7.18 -14.76
CA GLY A 74 3.93 -5.95 -14.67
C GLY A 74 4.54 -5.73 -13.29
N ASP A 75 4.27 -4.58 -12.70
CA ASP A 75 4.82 -4.11 -11.43
C ASP A 75 4.02 -4.57 -10.18
N TYR A 76 3.01 -5.41 -10.36
CA TYR A 76 2.13 -5.85 -9.27
C TYR A 76 2.89 -6.58 -8.16
N ASP A 77 3.68 -7.58 -8.53
CA ASP A 77 4.43 -8.39 -7.55
C ASP A 77 5.41 -7.54 -6.73
N GLU A 78 6.15 -6.64 -7.40
CA GLU A 78 7.11 -5.77 -6.73
C GLU A 78 6.40 -4.85 -5.73
N SER A 79 5.31 -4.20 -6.15
CA SER A 79 4.51 -3.32 -5.30
C SER A 79 3.92 -4.07 -4.10
N CYS A 80 3.31 -5.23 -4.32
CA CYS A 80 2.68 -6.02 -3.25
C CYS A 80 3.69 -6.52 -2.22
N ILE A 81 4.82 -7.06 -2.66
CA ILE A 81 5.85 -7.60 -1.75
C ILE A 81 6.55 -6.47 -0.99
N PHE A 82 6.83 -5.34 -1.66
CA PHE A 82 7.34 -4.15 -0.98
C PHE A 82 6.37 -3.63 0.08
N SER A 83 5.11 -3.52 -0.27
CA SER A 83 4.06 -3.03 0.63
C SER A 83 3.89 -3.94 1.86
N TYR A 84 3.83 -5.24 1.65
CA TYR A 84 3.80 -6.23 2.73
C TYR A 84 5.03 -6.12 3.63
N ALA A 85 6.23 -6.06 3.05
CA ALA A 85 7.48 -5.88 3.78
C ALA A 85 7.49 -4.61 4.64
N SER A 86 6.93 -3.52 4.09
CA SER A 86 6.80 -2.25 4.83
C SER A 86 5.84 -2.38 6.00
N ALA A 87 4.72 -3.10 5.83
CA ALA A 87 3.78 -3.39 6.91
C ALA A 87 4.40 -4.24 8.03
N VAL A 88 5.23 -5.22 7.68
CA VAL A 88 6.00 -6.01 8.67
C VAL A 88 6.96 -5.13 9.47
N VAL A 89 7.59 -4.13 8.82
CA VAL A 89 8.43 -3.15 9.53
C VAL A 89 7.57 -2.28 10.47
N ILE A 90 6.40 -1.82 10.03
CA ILE A 90 5.45 -1.07 10.87
C ILE A 90 5.06 -1.92 12.08
N GLU A 91 4.72 -3.19 11.89
CA GLU A 91 4.36 -4.11 12.97
C GLU A 91 5.50 -4.28 13.97
N SER A 92 6.73 -4.49 13.51
CA SER A 92 7.91 -4.61 14.35
C SER A 92 8.17 -3.34 15.15
N PHE A 93 8.07 -2.17 14.51
CA PHE A 93 8.26 -0.89 15.19
C PHE A 93 7.15 -0.59 16.19
N TYR A 94 5.89 -0.84 15.83
CA TYR A 94 4.76 -0.67 16.73
C TYR A 94 4.90 -1.50 18.00
N LYS A 95 5.29 -2.78 17.88
CA LYS A 95 5.54 -3.65 19.03
C LYS A 95 6.64 -3.09 19.94
N PHE A 96 7.67 -2.49 19.35
CA PHE A 96 8.76 -1.87 20.11
C PHE A 96 8.30 -0.65 20.93
N ILE A 97 7.45 0.23 20.37
CA ILE A 97 6.99 1.45 21.04
C ILE A 97 5.73 1.26 21.89
N GLN A 98 5.15 0.09 21.92
CA GLN A 98 3.87 -0.22 22.56
C GLN A 98 3.75 0.22 24.03
N GLY A 99 4.86 0.28 24.78
CA GLY A 99 4.89 0.76 26.16
C GLY A 99 4.83 2.29 26.32
N GLU A 100 4.94 3.08 25.26
CA GLU A 100 5.14 4.53 25.32
C GLU A 100 3.86 5.35 25.13
N LYS A 101 2.69 4.75 25.15
CA LYS A 101 1.37 5.42 25.03
C LYS A 101 1.20 6.29 23.77
N PHE A 102 1.91 5.98 22.71
CA PHE A 102 1.72 6.66 21.42
C PHE A 102 0.44 6.23 20.73
N LYS A 103 -0.28 7.20 20.13
CA LYS A 103 -1.30 6.90 19.12
C LYS A 103 -0.62 6.83 17.77
N VAL A 104 -0.81 5.73 17.07
CA VAL A 104 -0.18 5.47 15.78
C VAL A 104 -1.24 5.45 14.69
N VAL A 105 -0.97 6.16 13.60
CA VAL A 105 -1.73 6.09 12.35
C VAL A 105 -0.79 5.59 11.27
N ALA A 106 -1.18 4.56 10.55
CA ALA A 106 -0.46 4.06 9.38
C ALA A 106 -1.11 4.62 8.11
N HIS A 107 -0.36 5.42 7.36
CA HIS A 107 -0.80 6.02 6.11
C HIS A 107 -0.24 5.23 4.92
N PHE A 108 -1.13 4.80 4.05
CA PHE A 108 -0.83 4.06 2.82
C PHE A 108 -1.28 4.89 1.62
N ASP A 109 -0.40 5.01 0.63
CA ASP A 109 -0.61 5.88 -0.52
C ASP A 109 -0.61 5.07 -1.81
N GLU A 110 -1.67 5.18 -2.59
CA GLU A 110 -1.91 4.47 -3.84
C GLU A 110 -2.08 2.94 -3.70
N TRP A 111 -2.64 2.29 -4.73
CA TRP A 111 -2.82 0.83 -4.79
C TRP A 111 -1.54 0.05 -4.50
N THR A 112 -0.38 0.63 -4.84
CA THR A 112 0.95 0.03 -4.62
C THR A 112 1.26 -0.27 -3.15
N THR A 113 0.55 0.37 -2.23
CA THR A 113 0.69 0.14 -0.79
C THR A 113 -0.50 -0.58 -0.15
N GLY A 114 -1.50 -0.95 -0.94
CA GLY A 114 -2.73 -1.60 -0.47
C GLY A 114 -2.51 -2.93 0.25
N MET A 115 -1.57 -3.76 -0.24
CA MET A 115 -1.26 -5.06 0.39
C MET A 115 -0.79 -4.89 1.83
N GLY A 116 0.02 -3.86 2.09
CA GLY A 116 0.49 -3.54 3.44
C GLY A 116 -0.62 -3.02 4.35
N LEU A 117 -1.55 -2.22 3.81
CA LEU A 117 -2.72 -1.76 4.54
C LEU A 117 -3.53 -2.96 5.05
N LEU A 118 -3.87 -3.88 4.16
CA LEU A 118 -4.66 -5.07 4.49
C LEU A 118 -3.95 -5.94 5.54
N HIS A 119 -2.63 -6.08 5.46
CA HIS A 119 -1.85 -6.78 6.48
C HIS A 119 -1.93 -6.07 7.84
N VAL A 120 -1.75 -4.75 7.89
CA VAL A 120 -1.84 -3.97 9.14
C VAL A 120 -3.23 -4.07 9.75
N LYS A 121 -4.28 -3.95 8.94
CA LYS A 121 -5.68 -4.12 9.43
C LYS A 121 -5.90 -5.45 10.13
N TYR A 122 -5.32 -6.52 9.61
CA TYR A 122 -5.48 -7.85 10.19
C TYR A 122 -4.61 -8.05 11.44
N THR A 123 -3.32 -7.64 11.39
CA THR A 123 -2.36 -7.96 12.45
C THR A 123 -2.33 -6.94 13.58
N LEU A 124 -2.74 -5.71 13.31
CA LEU A 124 -2.68 -4.56 14.23
C LEU A 124 -4.00 -3.77 14.22
N PRO A 125 -5.15 -4.39 14.57
CA PRO A 125 -6.46 -3.74 14.49
C PRO A 125 -6.60 -2.50 15.38
N GLN A 126 -5.67 -2.28 16.31
CA GLN A 126 -5.61 -1.10 17.18
C GLN A 126 -4.90 0.12 16.54
N ILE A 127 -4.25 -0.05 15.39
CA ILE A 127 -3.68 1.06 14.61
C ILE A 127 -4.75 1.59 13.66
N ALA A 128 -4.96 2.91 13.66
CA ALA A 128 -5.78 3.54 12.65
C ALA A 128 -5.06 3.54 11.30
N THR A 129 -5.77 3.18 10.24
CA THR A 129 -5.25 3.16 8.88
C THR A 129 -5.87 4.27 8.03
N LEU A 130 -5.03 5.01 7.33
CA LEU A 130 -5.42 6.00 6.33
C LEU A 130 -4.98 5.49 4.95
N PHE A 131 -5.90 5.45 4.00
CA PHE A 131 -5.60 5.15 2.61
C PHE A 131 -5.87 6.37 1.74
N THR A 132 -4.92 6.72 0.87
CA THR A 132 -5.08 7.83 -0.08
C THR A 132 -4.86 7.33 -1.50
N THR A 133 -5.79 7.60 -2.40
CA THR A 133 -5.58 7.41 -3.84
C THR A 133 -5.65 8.75 -4.58
N HIS A 134 -4.77 8.93 -5.57
CA HIS A 134 -4.70 10.16 -6.38
C HIS A 134 -5.48 10.03 -7.69
N ALA A 135 -5.68 8.83 -8.15
CA ALA A 135 -6.55 8.43 -9.24
C ALA A 135 -6.69 6.90 -9.19
N THR A 136 -7.86 6.35 -9.42
CA THR A 136 -8.02 4.90 -9.37
C THR A 136 -7.20 4.20 -10.44
N SER A 137 -6.65 3.02 -10.14
CA SER A 137 -5.90 2.22 -11.11
C SER A 137 -6.74 1.89 -12.34
N ILE A 138 -8.03 1.59 -12.14
CA ILE A 138 -8.96 1.30 -13.23
C ILE A 138 -9.34 2.56 -14.00
N GLY A 139 -9.52 3.71 -13.37
CA GLY A 139 -9.79 4.99 -14.05
C GLY A 139 -8.64 5.41 -14.94
N ARG A 140 -7.40 5.27 -14.47
CA ARG A 140 -6.19 5.48 -15.31
C ARG A 140 -6.18 4.55 -16.53
N SER A 141 -6.60 3.30 -16.37
CA SER A 141 -6.65 2.34 -17.47
C SER A 141 -7.76 2.68 -18.46
N ILE A 142 -8.96 3.07 -17.99
CA ILE A 142 -10.07 3.54 -18.86
C ILE A 142 -9.59 4.70 -19.72
N ALA A 143 -9.04 5.75 -19.12
CA ALA A 143 -8.53 6.92 -19.84
C ALA A 143 -7.36 6.58 -20.76
N GLY A 144 -6.42 5.74 -20.30
CA GLY A 144 -5.26 5.30 -21.08
C GLY A 144 -5.62 4.48 -22.31
N ASN A 145 -6.79 3.85 -22.34
CA ASN A 145 -7.33 3.14 -23.49
C ASN A 145 -8.25 4.02 -24.37
N GLY A 146 -8.20 5.34 -24.20
CA GLY A 146 -8.94 6.29 -25.03
C GLY A 146 -10.45 6.32 -24.78
N LYS A 147 -10.91 5.75 -23.67
CA LYS A 147 -12.33 5.80 -23.26
C LYS A 147 -12.61 7.10 -22.49
N PRO A 148 -13.79 7.74 -22.70
CA PRO A 148 -14.13 9.02 -22.05
C PRO A 148 -14.44 8.78 -20.56
N LEU A 149 -13.44 8.88 -19.68
CA LEU A 149 -13.58 8.57 -18.27
C LEU A 149 -14.65 9.43 -17.59
N TYR A 150 -14.46 10.74 -17.58
CA TYR A 150 -15.34 11.62 -16.79
C TYR A 150 -16.65 11.96 -17.47
N ASP A 151 -16.67 12.04 -18.81
CA ASP A 151 -17.89 12.32 -19.56
C ASP A 151 -18.88 11.15 -19.51
N TYR A 152 -18.39 9.94 -19.25
CA TYR A 152 -19.22 8.74 -19.20
C TYR A 152 -19.07 7.97 -17.86
N LEU A 153 -18.58 8.62 -16.81
CA LEU A 153 -18.23 7.97 -15.53
C LEU A 153 -19.38 7.14 -14.96
N ALA A 154 -20.59 7.68 -14.94
CA ALA A 154 -21.77 7.00 -14.39
C ALA A 154 -22.17 5.72 -15.16
N GLY A 155 -21.67 5.53 -16.39
CA GLY A 155 -21.93 4.34 -17.18
C GLY A 155 -20.94 3.21 -16.96
N TYR A 156 -19.86 3.45 -16.24
CA TYR A 156 -18.85 2.42 -15.96
C TYR A 156 -19.15 1.66 -14.67
N ASN A 157 -18.97 0.34 -14.72
CA ASN A 157 -18.82 -0.52 -13.55
C ASN A 157 -17.32 -0.87 -13.39
N GLY A 158 -16.75 -0.61 -12.22
CA GLY A 158 -15.31 -0.78 -11.99
C GLY A 158 -14.83 -2.21 -12.17
N ASP A 159 -15.59 -3.19 -11.67
CA ASP A 159 -15.24 -4.61 -11.74
C ASP A 159 -15.30 -5.11 -13.21
N GLN A 160 -16.35 -4.74 -13.95
CA GLN A 160 -16.46 -5.08 -15.39
C GLN A 160 -15.33 -4.45 -16.21
N MET A 161 -15.01 -3.20 -15.94
CA MET A 161 -13.90 -2.52 -16.62
C MET A 161 -12.55 -3.15 -16.29
N ALA A 162 -12.39 -3.62 -15.05
CA ALA A 162 -11.17 -4.33 -14.65
C ALA A 162 -10.99 -5.65 -15.39
N GLU A 163 -12.08 -6.39 -15.63
CA GLU A 163 -12.05 -7.58 -16.47
C GLU A 163 -11.73 -7.25 -17.94
N GLU A 164 -12.44 -6.27 -18.52
CA GLU A 164 -12.25 -5.85 -19.91
C GLU A 164 -10.83 -5.37 -20.19
N LEU A 165 -10.24 -4.61 -19.26
CA LEU A 165 -8.93 -3.97 -19.43
C LEU A 165 -7.77 -4.74 -18.78
N ASN A 166 -8.02 -5.97 -18.32
CA ASN A 166 -7.03 -6.83 -17.67
C ASN A 166 -6.40 -6.15 -16.41
N MET A 167 -7.23 -5.49 -15.60
CA MET A 167 -6.82 -4.75 -14.40
C MET A 167 -7.30 -5.40 -13.09
N VAL A 168 -7.84 -6.62 -13.15
CA VAL A 168 -8.49 -7.30 -12.02
C VAL A 168 -7.65 -7.29 -10.74
N SER A 169 -6.35 -7.59 -10.84
CA SER A 169 -5.49 -7.69 -9.65
C SER A 169 -5.28 -6.33 -8.98
N LYS A 170 -4.93 -5.30 -9.76
CA LYS A 170 -4.73 -3.94 -9.21
C LYS A 170 -6.04 -3.36 -8.68
N HIS A 171 -7.13 -3.54 -9.43
CA HIS A 171 -8.44 -3.04 -9.07
C HIS A 171 -8.98 -3.70 -7.79
N SER A 172 -8.95 -5.04 -7.70
CA SER A 172 -9.43 -5.74 -6.50
C SER A 172 -8.62 -5.37 -5.25
N LEU A 173 -7.31 -5.18 -5.39
CA LEU A 173 -6.46 -4.73 -4.30
C LEU A 173 -6.80 -3.31 -3.85
N GLU A 174 -6.91 -2.37 -4.79
CA GLU A 174 -7.24 -0.96 -4.48
C GLU A 174 -8.62 -0.83 -3.87
N LYS A 175 -9.62 -1.52 -4.43
CA LYS A 175 -10.99 -1.56 -3.91
C LYS A 175 -11.02 -2.11 -2.50
N SER A 176 -10.36 -3.24 -2.23
CA SER A 176 -10.29 -3.81 -0.88
C SER A 176 -9.58 -2.89 0.10
N ALA A 177 -8.46 -2.25 -0.29
CA ALA A 177 -7.75 -1.30 0.57
C ALA A 177 -8.62 -0.07 0.91
N ALA A 178 -9.35 0.46 -0.07
CA ALA A 178 -10.27 1.58 0.15
C ALA A 178 -11.41 1.22 1.13
N HIS A 179 -11.97 0.01 1.02
CA HIS A 179 -13.07 -0.45 1.88
C HIS A 179 -12.62 -0.77 3.31
N GLU A 180 -11.42 -1.35 3.48
CA GLU A 180 -10.89 -1.77 4.78
C GLU A 180 -10.23 -0.64 5.57
N ALA A 181 -9.81 0.45 4.93
CA ALA A 181 -9.21 1.59 5.62
C ALA A 181 -10.17 2.24 6.62
N ASP A 182 -9.66 2.68 7.78
CA ASP A 182 -10.45 3.43 8.76
C ASP A 182 -10.81 4.82 8.22
N CYS A 183 -9.94 5.40 7.39
CA CYS A 183 -10.19 6.64 6.67
C CYS A 183 -9.68 6.47 5.23
N PHE A 184 -10.52 6.80 4.25
CA PHE A 184 -10.18 6.80 2.83
C PHE A 184 -10.24 8.20 2.28
N THR A 185 -9.17 8.66 1.66
CA THR A 185 -9.05 10.03 1.16
C THR A 185 -8.59 10.07 -0.29
N THR A 186 -8.84 11.20 -0.94
CA THR A 186 -8.35 11.51 -2.27
C THR A 186 -8.00 13.00 -2.41
N VAL A 187 -7.54 13.40 -3.59
CA VAL A 187 -6.91 14.72 -3.80
C VAL A 187 -7.83 15.76 -4.45
N SER A 188 -9.04 15.36 -4.91
CA SER A 188 -9.99 16.27 -5.56
C SER A 188 -11.41 15.72 -5.61
N ASP A 189 -12.39 16.61 -5.78
CA ASP A 189 -13.80 16.24 -5.91
C ASP A 189 -14.08 15.33 -7.12
N ILE A 190 -13.36 15.53 -8.21
CA ILE A 190 -13.51 14.71 -9.41
C ILE A 190 -13.00 13.27 -9.16
N THR A 191 -11.88 13.14 -8.47
CA THR A 191 -11.37 11.82 -8.05
C THR A 191 -12.26 11.17 -7.00
N ALA A 192 -12.89 11.95 -6.11
CA ALA A 192 -13.85 11.41 -5.15
C ALA A 192 -15.07 10.79 -5.85
N LYS A 193 -15.59 11.43 -6.90
CA LYS A 193 -16.65 10.86 -7.74
C LYS A 193 -16.19 9.60 -8.45
N GLU A 194 -14.98 9.59 -8.98
CA GLU A 194 -14.36 8.43 -9.61
C GLU A 194 -14.26 7.25 -8.63
N CYS A 195 -13.76 7.48 -7.41
CA CYS A 195 -13.68 6.46 -6.36
C CYS A 195 -15.05 5.92 -5.99
N SER A 196 -16.04 6.80 -5.80
CA SER A 196 -17.40 6.40 -5.47
C SER A 196 -18.00 5.48 -6.55
N GLN A 197 -17.76 5.79 -7.82
CA GLN A 197 -18.30 5.04 -8.95
C GLN A 197 -17.53 3.73 -9.22
N LEU A 198 -16.20 3.79 -9.22
CA LEU A 198 -15.37 2.67 -9.68
C LEU A 198 -14.89 1.74 -8.56
N LEU A 199 -14.70 2.26 -7.35
CA LEU A 199 -14.32 1.47 -6.17
C LEU A 199 -15.52 1.18 -5.26
N GLU A 200 -16.69 1.76 -5.52
CA GLU A 200 -17.89 1.67 -4.68
C GLU A 200 -17.61 2.12 -3.22
N ARG A 201 -16.69 3.03 -3.05
CA ARG A 201 -16.32 3.64 -1.76
C ARG A 201 -16.14 5.15 -1.94
N THR A 202 -16.98 5.92 -1.27
CA THR A 202 -16.83 7.38 -1.23
C THR A 202 -15.73 7.73 -0.24
N PRO A 203 -14.77 8.58 -0.60
CA PRO A 203 -13.79 9.13 0.34
C PRO A 203 -14.46 9.89 1.49
N ASP A 204 -13.81 9.86 2.66
CA ASP A 204 -14.28 10.50 3.92
C ASP A 204 -14.06 12.01 3.89
#